data_f6ce7f6a06e913d0af89485a520b1bfc
#
_entry.id   f6ce7f6a06e913d0af89485a520b1bfc
#
_cell.length_a   1.000
_cell.length_b   1.000
_cell.length_c   1.000
_cell.angle_alpha   90.00
_cell.angle_beta   90.00
_cell.angle_gamma   90.00
#
_symmetry.space_group_name_H-M   'P 1'
#
loop_
_entity.id
_entity.type
_entity.pdbx_description
1 polymer ?
#
loop_
_entity_poly.entity_id
_entity_poly.type
_entity_poly.pdbx_seq_one_letter_code
_entity_poly.pdbx_strand_id
1 'polypeptide(L)'
;MRALISVSDKTGVVEFARGLRELGWQVIATGGTMKLLAESGVEVINISDVTGFPEICDGRVKTLHPKVHGGLLARRDDPNHLKALRENGIEFIDMVCVNLYPFRQTIAREGVTMDEAIENIDIGGPSMLRSAAKNYKDVTVVCDPADYDTILAEIRGYGNTTPRLRLQLSAKAYTHTAEYDSMIATYMREK
;
A
#
# COMPACT_ATOMS: atom_id res chain seq x y z
N MET A 1 -15.97 -0.62 -3.12
CA MET A 1 -14.73 -0.88 -2.37
C MET A 1 -13.57 -0.08 -2.97
N ARG A 2 -12.50 0.18 -2.19
CA ARG A 2 -11.39 1.06 -2.61
C ARG A 2 -10.05 0.37 -2.36
N ALA A 3 -9.20 0.31 -3.39
CA ALA A 3 -7.85 -0.22 -3.31
C ALA A 3 -6.83 0.92 -3.47
N LEU A 4 -5.91 1.05 -2.55
CA LEU A 4 -4.77 1.96 -2.64
C LEU A 4 -3.55 1.20 -3.14
N ILE A 5 -3.03 1.58 -4.31
CA ILE A 5 -1.92 0.91 -4.98
C ILE A 5 -0.72 1.86 -5.05
N SER A 6 0.39 1.47 -4.44
CA SER A 6 1.64 2.22 -4.44
C SER A 6 2.82 1.25 -4.47
N VAL A 7 3.23 0.84 -5.66
CA VAL A 7 4.25 -0.20 -5.83
C VAL A 7 5.52 0.36 -6.47
N SER A 8 6.67 -0.14 -6.05
CA SER A 8 7.97 0.11 -6.69
C SER A 8 8.16 -0.85 -7.88
N ASP A 9 8.05 -2.15 -7.63
CA ASP A 9 7.95 -3.18 -8.67
C ASP A 9 6.57 -3.12 -9.33
N LYS A 10 6.55 -2.85 -10.64
CA LYS A 10 5.33 -2.69 -11.44
C LYS A 10 4.82 -3.98 -12.08
N THR A 11 5.46 -5.11 -11.77
CA THR A 11 5.10 -6.42 -12.35
C THR A 11 3.62 -6.73 -12.12
N GLY A 12 2.86 -6.92 -13.20
CA GLY A 12 1.45 -7.30 -13.18
C GLY A 12 0.47 -6.28 -12.60
N VAL A 13 0.94 -5.07 -12.19
CA VAL A 13 0.08 -4.10 -11.48
C VAL A 13 -1.02 -3.52 -12.37
N VAL A 14 -0.79 -3.39 -13.67
CA VAL A 14 -1.80 -2.86 -14.62
C VAL A 14 -2.96 -3.81 -14.75
N GLU A 15 -2.68 -5.10 -14.96
CA GLU A 15 -3.67 -6.17 -15.08
C GLU A 15 -4.43 -6.35 -13.77
N PHE A 16 -3.72 -6.28 -12.64
CA PHE A 16 -4.33 -6.34 -11.31
C PHE A 16 -5.30 -5.18 -11.09
N ALA A 17 -4.87 -3.94 -11.36
CA ALA A 17 -5.72 -2.76 -11.22
C ALA A 17 -6.92 -2.78 -12.18
N ARG A 18 -6.73 -3.25 -13.42
CA ARG A 18 -7.81 -3.45 -14.39
C ARG A 18 -8.83 -4.47 -13.88
N GLY A 19 -8.35 -5.62 -13.39
CA GLY A 19 -9.22 -6.63 -12.80
C GLY A 19 -10.02 -6.12 -11.60
N LEU A 20 -9.45 -5.28 -10.75
CA LEU A 20 -10.16 -4.63 -9.66
C LEU A 20 -11.24 -3.66 -10.18
N ARG A 21 -10.94 -2.86 -11.23
CA ARG A 21 -11.92 -1.96 -11.85
C ARG A 21 -13.10 -2.71 -12.47
N GLU A 22 -12.83 -3.81 -13.17
CA GLU A 22 -13.86 -4.70 -13.73
C GLU A 22 -14.78 -5.29 -12.65
N LEU A 23 -14.24 -5.49 -11.45
CA LEU A 23 -14.99 -5.97 -10.28
C LEU A 23 -15.65 -4.83 -9.47
N GLY A 24 -15.68 -3.60 -10.02
CA GLY A 24 -16.35 -2.46 -9.42
C GLY A 24 -15.58 -1.75 -8.29
N TRP A 25 -14.29 -2.04 -8.14
CA TRP A 25 -13.45 -1.36 -7.15
C TRP A 25 -12.97 -0.01 -7.68
N GLN A 26 -12.89 0.98 -6.82
CA GLN A 26 -12.14 2.20 -7.09
C GLN A 26 -10.65 1.96 -6.83
N VAL A 27 -9.82 2.42 -7.75
CA VAL A 27 -8.36 2.35 -7.63
C VAL A 27 -7.82 3.73 -7.29
N ILE A 28 -7.09 3.81 -6.17
CA ILE A 28 -6.34 4.99 -5.75
C ILE A 28 -4.87 4.68 -5.94
N ALA A 29 -4.07 5.61 -6.44
CA ALA A 29 -2.64 5.38 -6.58
C ALA A 29 -1.80 6.64 -6.31
N THR A 30 -0.49 6.42 -6.18
CA THR A 30 0.50 7.47 -5.90
C THR A 30 1.57 7.53 -6.97
N GLY A 31 2.16 8.70 -7.18
CA GLY A 31 3.39 8.90 -7.95
C GLY A 31 3.46 8.12 -9.27
N GLY A 32 4.55 7.39 -9.46
CA GLY A 32 4.80 6.62 -10.70
C GLY A 32 3.80 5.48 -10.94
N THR A 33 3.17 4.94 -9.91
CA THR A 33 2.10 3.93 -10.07
C THR A 33 0.86 4.57 -10.68
N MET A 34 0.46 5.73 -10.17
CA MET A 34 -0.68 6.49 -10.71
C MET A 34 -0.47 6.82 -12.19
N LYS A 35 0.72 7.34 -12.54
CA LYS A 35 1.08 7.67 -13.91
C LYS A 35 0.97 6.46 -14.85
N LEU A 36 1.58 5.33 -14.46
CA LEU A 36 1.54 4.10 -15.25
C LEU A 36 0.12 3.60 -15.48
N LEU A 37 -0.71 3.57 -14.42
CA LEU A 37 -2.09 3.09 -14.53
C LEU A 37 -2.92 4.00 -15.45
N ALA A 38 -2.81 5.31 -15.31
CA ALA A 38 -3.50 6.27 -16.17
C ALA A 38 -3.08 6.15 -17.64
N GLU A 39 -1.78 6.06 -17.92
CA GLU A 39 -1.23 5.86 -19.27
C GLU A 39 -1.66 4.52 -19.88
N SER A 40 -1.96 3.51 -19.05
CA SER A 40 -2.48 2.20 -19.46
C SER A 40 -4.01 2.18 -19.60
N GLY A 41 -4.68 3.32 -19.47
CA GLY A 41 -6.14 3.43 -19.63
C GLY A 41 -6.94 2.89 -18.44
N VAL A 42 -6.31 2.73 -17.28
CA VAL A 42 -7.02 2.37 -16.04
C VAL A 42 -7.51 3.64 -15.35
N GLU A 43 -8.80 3.70 -15.06
CA GLU A 43 -9.36 4.80 -14.27
C GLU A 43 -8.81 4.76 -12.85
N VAL A 44 -8.12 5.82 -12.43
CA VAL A 44 -7.39 5.90 -11.16
C VAL A 44 -7.58 7.26 -10.51
N ILE A 45 -7.74 7.25 -9.18
CA ILE A 45 -7.86 8.45 -8.34
C ILE A 45 -6.47 8.77 -7.78
N ASN A 46 -6.05 10.02 -7.84
CA ASN A 46 -4.80 10.43 -7.21
C ASN A 46 -4.97 10.47 -5.69
N ILE A 47 -3.97 10.03 -4.94
CA ILE A 47 -3.99 10.08 -3.48
C ILE A 47 -4.18 11.50 -2.93
N SER A 48 -3.68 12.53 -3.60
CA SER A 48 -3.89 13.93 -3.21
C SER A 48 -5.35 14.37 -3.25
N ASP A 49 -6.16 13.78 -4.15
CA ASP A 49 -7.59 14.06 -4.22
C ASP A 49 -8.33 13.43 -3.03
N VAL A 50 -7.84 12.30 -2.54
CA VAL A 50 -8.38 11.64 -1.33
C VAL A 50 -8.00 12.39 -0.05
N THR A 51 -6.73 12.78 0.06
CA THR A 51 -6.23 13.48 1.26
C THR A 51 -6.68 14.93 1.29
N GLY A 52 -6.83 15.56 0.13
CA GLY A 52 -6.98 17.01 0.00
C GLY A 52 -5.69 17.76 0.37
N PHE A 53 -4.55 17.06 0.36
CA PHE A 53 -3.26 17.61 0.77
C PHE A 53 -2.19 17.33 -0.29
N PRO A 54 -1.36 18.31 -0.65
CA PRO A 54 -0.29 18.10 -1.62
C PRO A 54 0.81 17.20 -1.06
N GLU A 55 1.56 16.60 -1.97
CA GLU A 55 2.84 15.99 -1.64
C GLU A 55 3.84 17.07 -1.22
N ILE A 56 4.53 16.87 -0.08
CA ILE A 56 5.52 17.80 0.46
C ILE A 56 6.83 17.10 0.81
N CYS A 57 7.87 17.89 1.11
CA CYS A 57 9.22 17.39 1.43
C CYS A 57 9.76 16.47 0.32
N ASP A 58 9.68 16.92 -0.94
CA ASP A 58 10.13 16.20 -2.13
C ASP A 58 9.57 14.76 -2.23
N GLY A 59 8.32 14.58 -1.77
CA GLY A 59 7.63 13.30 -1.82
C GLY A 59 7.80 12.40 -0.60
N ARG A 60 8.58 12.81 0.40
CA ARG A 60 8.72 12.04 1.64
C ARG A 60 7.42 11.96 2.43
N VAL A 61 6.54 12.96 2.29
CA VAL A 61 5.21 13.00 2.94
C VAL A 61 4.13 13.10 1.88
N LYS A 62 3.36 12.03 1.74
CA LYS A 62 2.27 11.90 0.76
C LYS A 62 1.14 11.00 1.27
N THR A 63 1.47 9.83 1.82
CA THR A 63 0.50 8.86 2.34
C THR A 63 0.43 8.83 3.88
N LEU A 64 1.35 9.50 4.57
CA LEU A 64 1.30 9.66 6.04
C LEU A 64 0.25 10.71 6.41
N HIS A 65 -1.01 10.35 6.25
CA HIS A 65 -2.14 11.26 6.40
C HIS A 65 -3.30 10.58 7.14
N PRO A 66 -4.03 11.30 8.04
CA PRO A 66 -5.16 10.72 8.77
C PRO A 66 -6.24 10.10 7.87
N LYS A 67 -6.51 10.68 6.71
CA LYS A 67 -7.50 10.11 5.76
C LYS A 67 -7.05 8.77 5.17
N VAL A 68 -5.75 8.53 5.03
CA VAL A 68 -5.22 7.24 4.59
C VAL A 68 -5.25 6.24 5.73
N HIS A 69 -4.59 6.56 6.85
CA HIS A 69 -4.45 5.64 7.97
C HIS A 69 -5.75 5.44 8.75
N GLY A 70 -6.62 6.45 8.82
CA GLY A 70 -7.97 6.32 9.36
C GLY A 70 -8.81 5.34 8.52
N GLY A 71 -8.77 5.48 7.19
CA GLY A 71 -9.46 4.56 6.27
C GLY A 71 -9.00 3.11 6.36
N LEU A 72 -7.72 2.88 6.74
CA LEU A 72 -7.12 1.56 6.92
C LEU A 72 -7.35 0.97 8.30
N LEU A 73 -7.23 1.79 9.36
CA LEU A 73 -7.16 1.31 10.75
C LEU A 73 -8.52 1.27 11.45
N ALA A 74 -9.54 1.96 10.92
CA ALA A 74 -10.83 1.99 11.57
C ALA A 74 -11.47 0.59 11.55
N ARG A 75 -11.85 0.12 12.74
CA ARG A 75 -12.64 -1.11 12.88
C ARG A 75 -14.07 -0.83 12.46
N ARG A 76 -14.61 -1.67 11.59
CA ARG A 76 -15.94 -1.48 10.99
C ARG A 76 -17.07 -1.90 11.92
N ASP A 77 -16.75 -2.65 12.96
CA ASP A 77 -17.67 -3.07 14.02
C ASP A 77 -17.75 -2.11 15.22
N ASP A 78 -16.92 -1.03 15.23
CA ASP A 78 -16.86 -0.06 16.32
C ASP A 78 -17.61 1.23 15.97
N PRO A 79 -18.76 1.52 16.62
CA PRO A 79 -19.54 2.73 16.35
C PRO A 79 -18.77 4.04 16.55
N ASN A 80 -17.81 4.07 17.49
CA ASN A 80 -17.00 5.27 17.74
C ASN A 80 -16.01 5.53 16.59
N HIS A 81 -15.42 4.45 16.02
CA HIS A 81 -14.59 4.57 14.84
C HIS A 81 -15.40 5.06 13.63
N LEU A 82 -16.59 4.49 13.42
CA LEU A 82 -17.47 4.91 12.33
C LEU A 82 -17.90 6.37 12.47
N LYS A 83 -18.18 6.82 13.70
CA LYS A 83 -18.49 8.22 13.99
C LYS A 83 -17.30 9.12 13.67
N ALA A 84 -16.11 8.78 14.17
CA ALA A 84 -14.90 9.56 13.93
C ALA A 84 -14.57 9.70 12.43
N LEU A 85 -14.74 8.62 11.64
CA LEU A 85 -14.53 8.69 10.19
C LEU A 85 -15.50 9.66 9.52
N ARG A 86 -16.80 9.56 9.86
CA ARG A 86 -17.83 10.45 9.30
C ARG A 86 -17.56 11.92 9.63
N GLU A 87 -17.23 12.22 10.88
CA GLU A 87 -16.97 13.60 11.35
C GLU A 87 -15.75 14.22 10.67
N ASN A 88 -14.79 13.39 10.22
CA ASN A 88 -13.57 13.83 9.54
C ASN A 88 -13.59 13.63 8.01
N GLY A 89 -14.72 13.21 7.44
CA GLY A 89 -14.85 12.98 5.98
C GLY A 89 -13.87 11.92 5.47
N ILE A 90 -13.66 10.83 6.26
CA ILE A 90 -12.75 9.74 5.93
C ILE A 90 -13.55 8.55 5.41
N GLU A 91 -13.21 8.08 4.22
CA GLU A 91 -13.76 6.88 3.63
C GLU A 91 -12.86 5.67 3.88
N PHE A 92 -13.44 4.48 3.91
CA PHE A 92 -12.68 3.23 4.04
C PHE A 92 -11.74 3.01 2.85
N ILE A 93 -10.61 2.37 3.15
CA ILE A 93 -9.74 1.74 2.19
C ILE A 93 -9.79 0.24 2.47
N ASP A 94 -10.23 -0.54 1.48
CA ASP A 94 -10.53 -1.97 1.64
C ASP A 94 -9.31 -2.83 1.30
N MET A 95 -8.37 -2.28 0.55
CA MET A 95 -7.13 -2.96 0.16
C MET A 95 -5.97 -1.97 0.08
N VAL A 96 -4.80 -2.43 0.49
CA VAL A 96 -3.51 -1.80 0.23
C VAL A 96 -2.64 -2.75 -0.56
N CYS A 97 -2.15 -2.31 -1.72
CA CYS A 97 -1.17 -3.02 -2.53
C CYS A 97 0.10 -2.18 -2.59
N VAL A 98 1.11 -2.59 -1.86
CA VAL A 98 2.38 -1.86 -1.69
C VAL A 98 3.52 -2.86 -1.66
N ASN A 99 4.51 -2.69 -2.53
CA ASN A 99 5.83 -3.28 -2.35
C ASN A 99 6.85 -2.18 -2.13
N LEU A 100 7.85 -2.48 -1.31
CA LEU A 100 8.77 -1.47 -0.82
C LEU A 100 9.84 -1.11 -1.85
N TYR A 101 10.43 0.07 -1.69
CA TYR A 101 11.59 0.47 -2.47
C TYR A 101 12.70 -0.57 -2.35
N PRO A 102 13.41 -0.88 -3.45
CA PRO A 102 14.41 -1.95 -3.46
C PRO A 102 15.73 -1.51 -2.77
N PHE A 103 15.68 -1.29 -1.47
CA PHE A 103 16.82 -0.85 -0.65
C PHE A 103 18.05 -1.77 -0.86
N ARG A 104 17.83 -3.10 -0.95
CA ARG A 104 18.89 -4.07 -1.27
C ARG A 104 19.60 -3.76 -2.59
N GLN A 105 18.85 -3.40 -3.63
CA GLN A 105 19.44 -3.06 -4.93
C GLN A 105 20.18 -1.73 -4.87
N THR A 106 19.67 -0.77 -4.10
CA THR A 106 20.31 0.52 -3.89
C THR A 106 21.68 0.35 -3.24
N ILE A 107 21.75 -0.37 -2.11
CA ILE A 107 23.01 -0.56 -1.37
C ILE A 107 24.00 -1.51 -2.06
N ALA A 108 23.56 -2.30 -3.03
CA ALA A 108 24.41 -3.17 -3.83
C ALA A 108 25.10 -2.45 -5.00
N ARG A 109 24.72 -1.20 -5.29
CA ARG A 109 25.36 -0.41 -6.35
C ARG A 109 26.77 0.01 -5.90
N GLU A 110 27.75 -0.14 -6.80
CA GLU A 110 29.10 0.36 -6.56
C GLU A 110 29.10 1.89 -6.40
N GLY A 111 29.79 2.40 -5.39
CA GLY A 111 29.91 3.83 -5.13
C GLY A 111 28.69 4.50 -4.51
N VAL A 112 27.66 3.74 -4.09
CA VAL A 112 26.50 4.34 -3.39
C VAL A 112 26.94 5.07 -2.12
N THR A 113 26.51 6.32 -1.98
CA THR A 113 26.79 7.11 -0.78
C THR A 113 25.79 6.75 0.34
N MET A 114 26.16 7.11 1.58
CA MET A 114 25.24 6.95 2.73
C MET A 114 23.97 7.76 2.54
N ASP A 115 24.07 8.99 2.05
CA ASP A 115 22.92 9.88 1.83
C ASP A 115 21.97 9.30 0.77
N GLU A 116 22.50 8.75 -0.33
CA GLU A 116 21.69 8.07 -1.34
C GLU A 116 20.99 6.83 -0.77
N ALA A 117 21.65 6.05 0.07
CA ALA A 117 21.06 4.90 0.71
C ALA A 117 19.93 5.31 1.65
N ILE A 118 20.15 6.34 2.49
CA ILE A 118 19.13 6.87 3.41
C ILE A 118 17.93 7.41 2.65
N GLU A 119 18.13 8.16 1.56
CA GLU A 119 17.03 8.73 0.76
C GLU A 119 16.14 7.65 0.12
N ASN A 120 16.67 6.45 -0.08
CA ASN A 120 15.91 5.31 -0.60
C ASN A 120 15.23 4.45 0.48
N ILE A 121 15.19 4.89 1.73
CA ILE A 121 14.41 4.23 2.79
C ILE A 121 12.94 4.64 2.65
N ASP A 122 12.09 3.64 2.42
CA ASP A 122 10.64 3.84 2.33
C ASP A 122 10.01 3.94 3.72
N ILE A 123 9.31 5.04 3.97
CA ILE A 123 8.58 5.29 5.23
C ILE A 123 7.09 5.03 5.04
N GLY A 124 6.50 5.57 3.99
CA GLY A 124 5.06 5.51 3.74
C GLY A 124 4.58 4.10 3.42
N GLY A 125 5.35 3.35 2.63
CA GLY A 125 5.04 1.97 2.26
C GLY A 125 4.91 1.03 3.46
N PRO A 126 5.95 0.90 4.30
CA PRO A 126 5.87 0.10 5.53
C PRO A 126 4.75 0.54 6.46
N SER A 127 4.51 1.85 6.61
CA SER A 127 3.43 2.38 7.44
C SER A 127 2.05 1.92 6.95
N MET A 128 1.79 1.97 5.65
CA MET A 128 0.53 1.50 5.06
C MET A 128 0.38 -0.02 5.18
N LEU A 129 1.44 -0.79 4.89
CA LEU A 129 1.45 -2.25 5.03
C LEU A 129 1.10 -2.67 6.45
N ARG A 130 1.74 -2.06 7.45
CA ARG A 130 1.51 -2.38 8.87
C ARG A 130 0.11 -1.98 9.33
N SER A 131 -0.41 -0.83 8.87
CA SER A 131 -1.77 -0.39 9.19
C SER A 131 -2.82 -1.37 8.65
N ALA A 132 -2.71 -1.75 7.38
CA ALA A 132 -3.60 -2.71 6.75
C ALA A 132 -3.48 -4.11 7.38
N ALA A 133 -2.26 -4.60 7.61
CA ALA A 133 -2.00 -5.89 8.24
C ALA A 133 -2.58 -5.97 9.66
N LYS A 134 -2.47 -4.90 10.45
CA LYS A 134 -3.08 -4.83 11.78
C LYS A 134 -4.62 -4.95 11.72
N ASN A 135 -5.24 -4.40 10.70
CA ASN A 135 -6.70 -4.44 10.49
C ASN A 135 -7.12 -5.51 9.47
N TYR A 136 -6.44 -6.66 9.42
CA TYR A 136 -6.70 -7.74 8.45
C TYR A 136 -8.14 -8.27 8.47
N LYS A 137 -8.88 -8.05 9.55
CA LYS A 137 -10.30 -8.42 9.61
C LYS A 137 -11.12 -7.70 8.55
N ASP A 138 -10.76 -6.45 8.27
CA ASP A 138 -11.50 -5.55 7.38
C ASP A 138 -10.75 -5.20 6.10
N VAL A 139 -9.41 -5.31 6.07
CA VAL A 139 -8.56 -4.81 5.01
C VAL A 139 -7.66 -5.91 4.44
N THR A 140 -7.56 -5.97 3.11
CA THR A 140 -6.62 -6.82 2.39
C THR A 140 -5.28 -6.11 2.24
N VAL A 141 -4.19 -6.72 2.68
CA VAL A 141 -2.84 -6.20 2.47
C VAL A 141 -2.09 -7.06 1.45
N VAL A 142 -1.47 -6.41 0.46
CA VAL A 142 -0.76 -7.08 -0.63
C VAL A 142 0.63 -6.48 -0.76
N CYS A 143 1.68 -7.30 -0.64
CA CYS A 143 3.07 -6.86 -0.78
C CYS A 143 3.85 -7.61 -1.87
N ASP A 144 3.22 -8.57 -2.52
CA ASP A 144 3.86 -9.45 -3.51
C ASP A 144 2.97 -9.60 -4.74
N PRO A 145 3.45 -9.32 -5.97
CA PRO A 145 2.70 -9.53 -7.20
C PRO A 145 2.21 -10.97 -7.41
N ALA A 146 2.88 -11.96 -6.83
CA ALA A 146 2.48 -13.36 -6.92
C ALA A 146 1.09 -13.66 -6.30
N ASP A 147 0.59 -12.76 -5.45
CA ASP A 147 -0.72 -12.92 -4.81
C ASP A 147 -1.88 -12.35 -5.64
N TYR A 148 -1.63 -11.58 -6.70
CA TYR A 148 -2.65 -10.85 -7.46
C TYR A 148 -3.76 -11.74 -8.02
N ASP A 149 -3.40 -12.84 -8.68
CA ASP A 149 -4.37 -13.75 -9.28
C ASP A 149 -5.26 -14.41 -8.24
N THR A 150 -4.69 -14.84 -7.11
CA THR A 150 -5.45 -15.43 -6.00
C THR A 150 -6.45 -14.43 -5.43
N ILE A 151 -6.03 -13.18 -5.24
CA ILE A 151 -6.88 -12.10 -4.74
C ILE A 151 -8.04 -11.81 -5.70
N LEU A 152 -7.75 -11.65 -6.99
CA LEU A 152 -8.79 -11.41 -8.00
C LEU A 152 -9.76 -12.59 -8.10
N ALA A 153 -9.27 -13.83 -7.99
CA ALA A 153 -10.12 -15.03 -8.00
C ALA A 153 -11.07 -15.06 -6.80
N GLU A 154 -10.60 -14.74 -5.60
CA GLU A 154 -11.47 -14.67 -4.41
C GLU A 154 -12.50 -13.53 -4.51
N ILE A 155 -12.09 -12.35 -4.99
CA ILE A 155 -13.03 -11.23 -5.17
C ILE A 155 -14.11 -11.59 -6.19
N ARG A 156 -13.76 -12.26 -7.30
CA ARG A 156 -14.75 -12.75 -8.28
C ARG A 156 -15.71 -13.77 -7.68
N GLY A 157 -15.19 -14.69 -6.87
CA GLY A 157 -15.99 -15.77 -6.29
C GLY A 157 -16.88 -15.35 -5.12
N TYR A 158 -16.38 -14.43 -4.29
CA TYR A 158 -17.01 -14.11 -3.00
C TYR A 158 -17.36 -12.62 -2.84
N GLY A 159 -17.06 -11.77 -3.81
CA GLY A 159 -17.24 -10.31 -3.71
C GLY A 159 -16.15 -9.60 -2.90
N ASN A 160 -15.33 -10.34 -2.18
CA ASN A 160 -14.18 -9.83 -1.39
C ASN A 160 -13.20 -10.98 -1.13
N THR A 161 -12.02 -10.66 -0.61
CA THR A 161 -11.09 -11.66 -0.07
C THR A 161 -11.65 -12.33 1.18
N THR A 162 -11.32 -13.60 1.39
CA THR A 162 -11.75 -14.34 2.58
C THR A 162 -10.97 -13.90 3.82
N PRO A 163 -11.54 -14.04 5.04
CA PRO A 163 -10.80 -13.77 6.28
C PRO A 163 -9.53 -14.61 6.42
N ARG A 164 -9.56 -15.84 5.90
CA ARG A 164 -8.39 -16.74 5.88
C ARG A 164 -7.25 -16.18 5.02
N LEU A 165 -7.56 -15.75 3.80
CA LEU A 165 -6.56 -15.15 2.91
C LEU A 165 -6.00 -13.86 3.51
N ARG A 166 -6.86 -12.97 4.05
CA ARG A 166 -6.41 -11.73 4.69
C ARG A 166 -5.46 -11.97 5.85
N LEU A 167 -5.70 -12.99 6.68
CA LEU A 167 -4.79 -13.37 7.76
C LEU A 167 -3.41 -13.83 7.24
N GLN A 168 -3.41 -14.66 6.17
CA GLN A 168 -2.17 -15.11 5.53
C GLN A 168 -1.38 -13.94 4.94
N LEU A 169 -2.04 -13.07 4.21
CA LEU A 169 -1.43 -11.86 3.64
C LEU A 169 -0.91 -10.89 4.72
N SER A 170 -1.62 -10.78 5.85
CA SER A 170 -1.16 -9.98 7.00
C SER A 170 0.14 -10.51 7.57
N ALA A 171 0.26 -11.82 7.78
CA ALA A 171 1.52 -12.44 8.23
C ALA A 171 2.65 -12.19 7.23
N LYS A 172 2.39 -12.36 5.92
CA LYS A 172 3.37 -12.09 4.85
C LYS A 172 3.83 -10.62 4.87
N ALA A 173 2.92 -9.67 5.04
CA ALA A 173 3.25 -8.26 5.12
C ALA A 173 4.13 -7.91 6.33
N TYR A 174 3.87 -8.50 7.50
CA TYR A 174 4.74 -8.31 8.67
C TYR A 174 6.13 -8.94 8.48
N THR A 175 6.23 -10.10 7.86
CA THR A 175 7.52 -10.70 7.49
C THR A 175 8.27 -9.77 6.54
N HIS A 176 7.61 -9.27 5.50
CA HIS A 176 8.20 -8.37 4.52
C HIS A 176 8.76 -7.08 5.14
N THR A 177 8.00 -6.43 6.06
CA THR A 177 8.49 -5.24 6.75
C THR A 177 9.61 -5.53 7.74
N ALA A 178 9.58 -6.68 8.43
CA ALA A 178 10.64 -7.08 9.35
C ALA A 178 11.97 -7.35 8.63
N GLU A 179 11.93 -8.01 7.48
CA GLU A 179 13.11 -8.25 6.64
C GLU A 179 13.68 -6.94 6.09
N TYR A 180 12.80 -6.01 5.67
CA TYR A 180 13.18 -4.70 5.21
C TYR A 180 13.90 -3.89 6.29
N ASP A 181 13.34 -3.78 7.48
CA ASP A 181 13.93 -3.07 8.62
C ASP A 181 15.24 -3.71 9.07
N SER A 182 15.31 -5.06 9.07
CA SER A 182 16.53 -5.79 9.42
C SER A 182 17.67 -5.50 8.46
N MET A 183 17.38 -5.37 7.18
CA MET A 183 18.36 -5.02 6.16
C MET A 183 18.90 -3.59 6.35
N ILE A 184 18.02 -2.62 6.60
CA ILE A 184 18.40 -1.24 6.89
C ILE A 184 19.29 -1.18 8.14
N ALA A 185 18.86 -1.85 9.22
CA ALA A 185 19.61 -1.88 10.48
C ALA A 185 21.00 -2.52 10.32
N THR A 186 21.13 -3.56 9.51
CA THR A 186 22.41 -4.19 9.20
C THR A 186 23.32 -3.22 8.44
N TYR A 187 22.83 -2.62 7.36
CA TYR A 187 23.58 -1.64 6.59
C TYR A 187 24.10 -0.47 7.44
N MET A 188 23.24 0.07 8.32
CA MET A 188 23.64 1.19 9.19
C MET A 188 24.69 0.83 10.22
N ARG A 189 24.74 -0.43 10.68
CA ARG A 189 25.76 -0.89 11.65
C ARG A 189 27.13 -1.11 11.01
N GLU A 190 27.18 -1.36 9.72
CA GLU A 190 28.41 -1.64 8.97
C GLU A 190 29.09 -0.36 8.43
N LYS A 191 28.51 0.82 8.66
CA LYS A 191 29.02 2.14 8.25
C LYS A 191 29.50 2.96 9.42
#